data_9dd9bebafdf169f6a8014bbe16dd6397
#
_entry.id   9dd9bebafdf169f6a8014bbe16dd6397
#
_cell.length_a   1.000
_cell.length_b   1.000
_cell.length_c   1.000
_cell.angle_alpha   90.00
_cell.angle_beta   90.00
_cell.angle_gamma   90.00
#
_symmetry.space_group_name_H-M   'P 1'
#
loop_
_entity.id
_entity.type
_entity.pdbx_description
1 polymer ?
#
loop_
_entity_poly.entity_id
_entity_poly.type
_entity_poly.pdbx_seq_one_letter_code
_entity_poly.pdbx_strand_id
1 'polypeptide(L)'
;KSLDPQYVAGGTGTLTPYTGVFFFAVGILVSTPIFNTFAMKHPVEGRVVTMKDYFAGDAKTHLTGMLGGFIWMGGMVISFMGAGAANPAISYALSNAAPVVAMIWGVFVWKEFKEAPKGTNKLIAAMFSLFIIGLISITLSN
;
A
#
# COMPACT_ATOMS: atom_id res chain seq x y z
N LYS A 1 8.47 18.79 -9.65
CA LYS A 1 7.89 19.41 -8.43
C LYS A 1 6.37 19.30 -8.53
N SER A 2 5.79 18.20 -8.08
CA SER A 2 4.35 17.97 -8.17
C SER A 2 3.60 18.32 -6.88
N LEU A 3 4.29 18.41 -5.75
CA LEU A 3 3.69 18.71 -4.45
C LEU A 3 4.35 19.94 -3.84
N ASP A 4 3.54 20.87 -3.34
CA ASP A 4 4.00 21.99 -2.51
C ASP A 4 3.92 21.56 -1.04
N PRO A 5 5.04 21.44 -0.32
CA PRO A 5 5.04 21.05 1.08
C PRO A 5 4.49 22.13 2.02
N GLN A 6 4.37 23.38 1.57
CA GLN A 6 4.04 24.49 2.45
C GLN A 6 2.60 24.97 2.42
N TYR A 7 1.70 24.29 1.76
CA TYR A 7 0.27 24.71 1.64
C TYR A 7 0.08 26.13 1.14
N VAL A 8 0.98 26.66 0.33
CA VAL A 8 0.83 28.03 -0.16
C VAL A 8 -0.35 28.05 -1.13
N ALA A 9 -1.48 28.54 -0.66
CA ALA A 9 -2.60 28.85 -1.51
C ALA A 9 -2.12 29.92 -2.52
N GLY A 10 -1.90 29.48 -3.78
CA GLY A 10 -1.47 30.38 -4.84
C GLY A 10 -0.15 30.05 -5.53
N GLY A 11 0.53 28.97 -5.15
CA GLY A 11 1.67 28.45 -5.91
C GLY A 11 1.21 27.93 -7.26
N THR A 12 1.45 28.66 -8.33
CA THR A 12 1.08 28.24 -9.69
C THR A 12 1.90 27.00 -10.09
N GLY A 13 1.23 25.89 -10.35
CA GLY A 13 1.83 24.68 -10.90
C GLY A 13 2.21 23.60 -9.89
N THR A 14 1.86 23.74 -8.60
CA THR A 14 2.07 22.72 -7.57
C THR A 14 0.73 22.17 -7.06
N LEU A 15 0.70 20.87 -6.74
CA LEU A 15 -0.46 20.22 -6.14
C LEU A 15 -0.35 20.27 -4.63
N THR A 16 -1.44 20.63 -3.96
CA THR A 16 -1.53 20.42 -2.51
C THR A 16 -1.59 18.92 -2.20
N PRO A 17 -1.23 18.48 -0.99
CA PRO A 17 -1.38 17.07 -0.60
C PRO A 17 -2.78 16.50 -0.86
N TYR A 18 -3.82 17.28 -0.63
CA TYR A 18 -5.22 16.87 -0.86
C TYR A 18 -5.54 16.70 -2.34
N THR A 19 -5.15 17.66 -3.18
CA THR A 19 -5.34 17.55 -4.64
C THR A 19 -4.49 16.43 -5.22
N GLY A 20 -3.28 16.21 -4.70
CA GLY A 20 -2.43 15.07 -5.07
C GLY A 20 -3.11 13.73 -4.79
N VAL A 21 -3.65 13.55 -3.58
CA VAL A 21 -4.42 12.34 -3.20
C VAL A 21 -5.67 12.19 -4.08
N PHE A 22 -6.38 13.27 -4.37
CA PHE A 22 -7.56 13.23 -5.22
C PHE A 22 -7.23 12.69 -6.63
N PHE A 23 -6.22 13.26 -7.30
CA PHE A 23 -5.80 12.79 -8.63
C PHE A 23 -5.28 11.36 -8.60
N PHE A 24 -4.58 10.98 -7.54
CA PHE A 24 -4.12 9.61 -7.34
C PHE A 24 -5.31 8.63 -7.22
N ALA A 25 -6.33 8.98 -6.43
CA ALA A 25 -7.54 8.19 -6.29
C ALA A 25 -8.32 8.05 -7.61
N VAL A 26 -8.42 9.16 -8.38
CA VAL A 26 -9.03 9.13 -9.72
C VAL A 26 -8.23 8.22 -10.65
N GLY A 27 -6.91 8.28 -10.62
CA GLY A 27 -6.04 7.40 -11.40
C GLY A 27 -6.27 5.93 -11.07
N ILE A 28 -6.37 5.57 -9.80
CA ILE A 28 -6.71 4.21 -9.36
C ILE A 28 -8.10 3.80 -9.86
N LEU A 29 -9.10 4.66 -9.67
CA LEU A 29 -10.48 4.38 -10.10
C LEU A 29 -10.57 4.08 -11.59
N VAL A 30 -9.87 4.84 -12.42
CA VAL A 30 -9.87 4.67 -13.89
C VAL A 30 -9.06 3.45 -14.31
N SER A 31 -7.92 3.19 -13.67
CA SER A 31 -7.03 2.08 -14.02
C SER A 31 -7.57 0.72 -13.54
N THR A 32 -8.24 0.69 -12.40
CA THR A 32 -8.74 -0.55 -11.76
C THR A 32 -9.58 -1.42 -12.69
N PRO A 33 -10.61 -0.92 -13.41
CA PRO A 33 -11.41 -1.75 -14.31
C PRO A 33 -10.58 -2.40 -15.41
N ILE A 34 -9.57 -1.70 -15.91
CA ILE A 34 -8.71 -2.17 -17.01
C ILE A 34 -7.79 -3.28 -16.48
N PHE A 35 -6.99 -2.97 -15.46
CA PHE A 35 -6.01 -3.92 -14.94
C PHE A 35 -6.65 -5.11 -14.26
N ASN A 36 -7.71 -4.90 -13.47
CA ASN A 36 -8.40 -6.01 -12.82
C ASN A 36 -9.07 -6.93 -13.83
N THR A 37 -9.71 -6.41 -14.87
CA THR A 37 -10.28 -7.26 -15.91
C THR A 37 -9.23 -8.09 -16.61
N PHE A 38 -8.05 -7.52 -16.87
CA PHE A 38 -6.94 -8.26 -17.44
C PHE A 38 -6.43 -9.35 -16.49
N ALA A 39 -6.18 -9.02 -15.22
CA ALA A 39 -5.70 -9.96 -14.20
C ALA A 39 -6.71 -11.09 -13.94
N MET A 40 -8.00 -10.80 -13.93
CA MET A 40 -9.07 -11.81 -13.75
C MET A 40 -9.14 -12.79 -14.92
N LYS A 41 -8.84 -12.34 -16.14
CA LYS A 41 -8.80 -13.19 -17.34
C LYS A 41 -7.52 -14.02 -17.46
N HIS A 42 -6.41 -13.53 -16.89
CA HIS A 42 -5.10 -14.17 -16.92
C HIS A 42 -4.55 -14.37 -15.49
N PRO A 43 -5.23 -15.16 -14.64
CA PRO A 43 -4.76 -15.41 -13.29
C PRO A 43 -3.44 -16.19 -13.33
N VAL A 44 -2.50 -15.83 -12.44
CA VAL A 44 -1.24 -16.56 -12.23
C VAL A 44 -1.53 -17.94 -11.61
N GLU A 45 -2.50 -17.96 -10.70
CA GLU A 45 -3.01 -19.19 -10.06
C GLU A 45 -4.53 -19.12 -9.94
N GLY A 46 -5.18 -20.28 -9.90
CA GLY A 46 -6.63 -20.37 -9.74
C GLY A 46 -7.40 -20.36 -11.06
N ARG A 47 -8.71 -20.20 -10.97
CA ARG A 47 -9.61 -20.19 -12.13
C ARG A 47 -9.78 -18.79 -12.71
N VAL A 48 -10.07 -18.72 -13.99
CA VAL A 48 -10.49 -17.48 -14.64
C VAL A 48 -11.80 -16.99 -14.00
N VAL A 49 -11.84 -15.72 -13.65
CA VAL A 49 -12.99 -15.04 -13.03
C VAL A 49 -13.43 -13.90 -13.94
N THR A 50 -14.73 -13.64 -13.97
CA THR A 50 -15.30 -12.57 -14.79
C THR A 50 -15.82 -11.42 -13.91
N MET A 51 -16.04 -10.25 -14.52
CA MET A 51 -16.67 -9.13 -13.82
C MET A 51 -18.08 -9.48 -13.30
N LYS A 52 -18.78 -10.39 -13.98
CA LYS A 52 -20.09 -10.89 -13.52
C LYS A 52 -19.94 -11.66 -12.20
N ASP A 53 -18.93 -12.50 -12.07
CA ASP A 53 -18.64 -13.25 -10.85
C ASP A 53 -18.26 -12.29 -9.71
N TYR A 54 -17.51 -11.23 -10.02
CA TYR A 54 -17.18 -10.18 -9.06
C TYR A 54 -18.45 -9.50 -8.50
N PHE A 55 -19.37 -9.05 -9.37
CA PHE A 55 -20.60 -8.39 -8.93
C PHE A 55 -21.61 -9.38 -8.27
N ALA A 56 -21.51 -10.66 -8.56
CA ALA A 56 -22.31 -11.71 -7.88
C ALA A 56 -21.77 -12.05 -6.49
N GLY A 57 -20.64 -11.46 -6.08
CA GLY A 57 -20.02 -11.68 -4.79
C GLY A 57 -20.89 -11.20 -3.62
N ASP A 58 -20.61 -11.76 -2.44
CA ASP A 58 -21.31 -11.44 -1.20
C ASP A 58 -21.08 -9.97 -0.77
N ALA A 59 -22.14 -9.32 -0.31
CA ALA A 59 -22.09 -7.94 0.18
C ALA A 59 -21.07 -7.73 1.30
N LYS A 60 -20.89 -8.72 2.18
CA LYS A 60 -19.90 -8.67 3.25
C LYS A 60 -18.48 -8.58 2.69
N THR A 61 -18.17 -9.35 1.65
CA THR A 61 -16.87 -9.32 0.97
C THR A 61 -16.61 -7.96 0.34
N HIS A 62 -17.61 -7.39 -0.34
CA HIS A 62 -17.48 -6.05 -0.94
C HIS A 62 -17.28 -4.97 0.12
N LEU A 63 -18.06 -4.99 1.23
CA LEU A 63 -17.91 -4.05 2.32
C LEU A 63 -16.53 -4.16 3.00
N THR A 64 -16.02 -5.37 3.19
CA THR A 64 -14.68 -5.59 3.75
C THR A 64 -13.60 -5.01 2.83
N GLY A 65 -13.73 -5.21 1.51
CA GLY A 65 -12.84 -4.62 0.53
C GLY A 65 -12.88 -3.09 0.53
N MET A 66 -14.08 -2.51 0.60
CA MET A 66 -14.26 -1.07 0.69
C MET A 66 -13.65 -0.49 1.97
N LEU A 67 -13.83 -1.17 3.11
CA LEU A 67 -13.22 -0.78 4.39
C LEU A 67 -11.69 -0.82 4.30
N GLY A 68 -11.13 -1.87 3.71
CA GLY A 68 -9.69 -1.96 3.46
C GLY A 68 -9.16 -0.81 2.61
N GLY A 69 -9.87 -0.48 1.52
CA GLY A 69 -9.55 0.67 0.67
C GLY A 69 -9.63 2.02 1.41
N PHE A 70 -10.65 2.19 2.25
CA PHE A 70 -10.80 3.40 3.08
C PHE A 70 -9.64 3.56 4.08
N ILE A 71 -9.27 2.50 4.79
CA ILE A 71 -8.15 2.51 5.74
C ILE A 71 -6.83 2.81 5.00
N TRP A 72 -6.61 2.16 3.86
CA TRP A 72 -5.40 2.37 3.05
C TRP A 72 -5.30 3.81 2.55
N MET A 73 -6.40 4.36 2.03
CA MET A 73 -6.43 5.75 1.56
C MET A 73 -6.21 6.75 2.70
N GLY A 74 -6.76 6.48 3.90
CA GLY A 74 -6.49 7.27 5.10
C GLY A 74 -4.99 7.32 5.43
N GLY A 75 -4.31 6.19 5.39
CA GLY A 75 -2.86 6.11 5.54
C GLY A 75 -2.10 6.92 4.47
N MET A 76 -2.57 6.87 3.22
CA MET A 76 -2.01 7.64 2.11
C MET A 76 -2.12 9.16 2.33
N VAL A 77 -3.30 9.64 2.76
CA VAL A 77 -3.51 11.06 3.09
C VAL A 77 -2.51 11.51 4.17
N ILE A 78 -2.40 10.75 5.25
CA ILE A 78 -1.46 11.05 6.34
C ILE A 78 -0.02 11.06 5.85
N SER A 79 0.35 10.13 4.97
CA SER A 79 1.69 10.07 4.37
C SER A 79 2.01 11.30 3.53
N PHE A 80 1.08 11.74 2.69
CA PHE A 80 1.26 12.96 1.89
C PHE A 80 1.35 14.23 2.76
N MET A 81 0.55 14.30 3.83
CA MET A 81 0.63 15.40 4.79
C MET A 81 1.97 15.39 5.54
N GLY A 82 2.43 14.20 5.96
CA GLY A 82 3.71 14.02 6.64
C GLY A 82 4.92 14.39 5.77
N ALA A 83 4.84 14.16 4.46
CA ALA A 83 5.90 14.55 3.52
C ALA A 83 6.14 16.05 3.46
N GLY A 84 5.11 16.86 3.74
CA GLY A 84 5.25 18.32 3.84
C GLY A 84 5.84 18.80 5.17
N ALA A 85 5.63 18.06 6.26
CA ALA A 85 6.08 18.43 7.60
C ALA A 85 7.47 17.86 7.94
N ALA A 86 7.82 16.72 7.36
CA ALA A 86 9.10 16.04 7.53
C ALA A 86 9.83 15.95 6.19
N ASN A 87 11.03 15.36 6.18
CA ASN A 87 11.71 15.07 4.93
C ASN A 87 10.89 14.05 4.10
N PRO A 88 10.64 14.29 2.80
CA PRO A 88 9.90 13.36 1.93
C PRO A 88 10.46 11.93 1.91
N ALA A 89 11.78 11.76 2.01
CA ALA A 89 12.42 10.45 2.05
C ALA A 89 12.07 9.69 3.32
N ILE A 90 12.04 10.34 4.48
CA ILE A 90 11.65 9.75 5.77
C ILE A 90 10.17 9.35 5.74
N SER A 91 9.30 10.25 5.25
CA SER A 91 7.87 9.96 5.14
C SER A 91 7.60 8.77 4.22
N TYR A 92 8.31 8.69 3.10
CA TYR A 92 8.23 7.56 2.18
C TYR A 92 8.73 6.26 2.81
N ALA A 93 9.86 6.30 3.52
CA ALA A 93 10.40 5.14 4.22
C ALA A 93 9.43 4.59 5.28
N LEU A 94 8.83 5.47 6.09
CA LEU A 94 7.84 5.10 7.09
C LEU A 94 6.57 4.52 6.45
N SER A 95 6.11 5.07 5.33
CA SER A 95 4.96 4.53 4.58
C SER A 95 5.22 3.11 4.07
N ASN A 96 6.46 2.81 3.71
CA ASN A 96 6.87 1.47 3.30
C ASN A 96 7.12 0.51 4.48
N ALA A 97 6.95 0.92 5.73
CA ALA A 97 6.99 0.03 6.89
C ALA A 97 5.73 -0.85 7.05
N ALA A 98 4.65 -0.54 6.34
CA ALA A 98 3.40 -1.33 6.38
C ALA A 98 3.59 -2.84 6.08
N PRO A 99 4.43 -3.29 5.11
CA PRO A 99 4.73 -4.70 4.90
C PRO A 99 5.33 -5.40 6.13
N VAL A 100 6.10 -4.68 6.96
CA VAL A 100 6.64 -5.25 8.22
C VAL A 100 5.51 -5.58 9.18
N VAL A 101 4.55 -4.67 9.34
CA VAL A 101 3.37 -4.88 10.19
C VAL A 101 2.54 -6.05 9.68
N ALA A 102 2.27 -6.10 8.37
CA ALA A 102 1.54 -7.19 7.74
C ALA A 102 2.23 -8.54 7.95
N MET A 103 3.55 -8.57 7.82
CA MET A 103 4.35 -9.77 8.00
C MET A 103 4.39 -10.24 9.47
N ILE A 104 4.52 -9.32 10.43
CA ILE A 104 4.39 -9.63 11.86
C ILE A 104 3.02 -10.26 12.11
N TRP A 105 1.98 -9.69 11.54
CA TRP A 105 0.62 -10.22 11.68
C TRP A 105 0.48 -11.62 11.08
N GLY A 106 0.96 -11.85 9.86
CA GLY A 106 0.96 -13.16 9.20
C GLY A 106 1.72 -14.23 9.99
N VAL A 107 2.91 -13.89 10.49
CA VAL A 107 3.75 -14.83 11.23
C VAL A 107 3.20 -15.16 12.62
N PHE A 108 2.80 -14.15 13.40
CA PHE A 108 2.48 -14.35 14.82
C PHE A 108 0.99 -14.54 15.10
N VAL A 109 0.12 -13.85 14.34
CA VAL A 109 -1.34 -13.91 14.56
C VAL A 109 -1.95 -15.03 13.73
N TRP A 110 -1.73 -15.03 12.41
CA TRP A 110 -2.29 -16.05 11.53
C TRP A 110 -1.46 -17.33 11.48
N LYS A 111 -0.20 -17.28 11.91
CA LYS A 111 0.71 -18.45 11.95
C LYS A 111 0.83 -19.13 10.59
N GLU A 112 0.84 -18.33 9.51
CA GLU A 112 0.85 -18.81 8.11
C GLU A 112 2.01 -19.76 7.81
N PHE A 113 3.14 -19.63 8.51
CA PHE A 113 4.34 -20.44 8.30
C PHE A 113 4.47 -21.62 9.25
N LYS A 114 3.40 -21.99 9.99
CA LYS A 114 3.44 -23.09 10.95
C LYS A 114 3.79 -24.43 10.32
N GLU A 115 3.30 -24.67 9.09
CA GLU A 115 3.51 -25.90 8.32
C GLU A 115 4.55 -25.75 7.21
N ALA A 116 5.30 -24.62 7.21
CA ALA A 116 6.29 -24.34 6.19
C ALA A 116 7.52 -25.24 6.32
N PRO A 117 8.24 -25.51 5.22
CA PRO A 117 9.44 -26.34 5.20
C PRO A 117 10.50 -25.86 6.19
N LYS A 118 11.37 -26.78 6.66
CA LYS A 118 12.48 -26.46 7.54
C LYS A 118 13.41 -25.41 6.88
N GLY A 119 13.69 -24.34 7.61
CA GLY A 119 14.53 -23.23 7.12
C GLY A 119 13.75 -21.96 6.79
N THR A 120 12.43 -22.01 6.58
CA THR A 120 11.58 -20.85 6.29
C THR A 120 11.72 -19.77 7.36
N ASN A 121 11.76 -20.12 8.64
CA ASN A 121 11.91 -19.17 9.74
C ASN A 121 13.25 -18.39 9.67
N LYS A 122 14.32 -19.01 9.17
CA LYS A 122 15.61 -18.32 8.98
C LYS A 122 15.52 -17.30 7.85
N LEU A 123 14.83 -17.65 6.77
CA LEU A 123 14.60 -16.73 5.65
C LEU A 123 13.72 -15.55 6.07
N ILE A 124 12.66 -15.81 6.83
CA ILE A 124 11.79 -14.77 7.39
C ILE A 124 12.60 -13.84 8.29
N ALA A 125 13.42 -14.37 9.20
CA ALA A 125 14.27 -13.56 10.07
C ALA A 125 15.29 -12.73 9.28
N ALA A 126 15.92 -13.30 8.27
CA ALA A 126 16.85 -12.59 7.39
C ALA A 126 16.14 -11.45 6.63
N MET A 127 14.96 -11.72 6.08
CA MET A 127 14.15 -10.73 5.39
C MET A 127 13.75 -9.57 6.31
N PHE A 128 13.28 -9.84 7.53
CA PHE A 128 12.97 -8.81 8.52
C PHE A 128 14.20 -7.96 8.84
N SER A 129 15.34 -8.60 9.09
CA SER A 129 16.58 -7.91 9.42
C SER A 129 17.02 -6.97 8.30
N LEU A 130 17.03 -7.45 7.06
CA LEU A 130 17.38 -6.65 5.89
C LEU A 130 16.42 -5.48 5.67
N PHE A 131 15.12 -5.70 5.88
CA PHE A 131 14.12 -4.67 5.73
C PHE A 131 14.30 -3.56 6.78
N ILE A 132 14.50 -3.92 8.04
CA ILE A 132 14.74 -2.95 9.13
C ILE A 132 16.04 -2.18 8.89
N ILE A 133 17.11 -2.86 8.48
CA ILE A 133 18.37 -2.20 8.13
C ILE A 133 18.17 -1.19 7.00
N GLY A 134 17.39 -1.56 5.96
CA GLY A 134 17.05 -0.66 4.87
C GLY A 134 16.31 0.60 5.34
N LEU A 135 15.28 0.43 6.18
CA LEU A 135 14.54 1.56 6.76
C LEU A 135 15.42 2.49 7.60
N ILE A 136 16.27 1.91 8.47
CA ILE A 136 17.22 2.67 9.28
C ILE A 136 18.21 3.43 8.39
N SER A 137 18.76 2.77 7.37
CA SER A 137 19.71 3.39 6.44
C SER A 137 19.11 4.60 5.72
N ILE A 138 17.86 4.49 5.25
CA ILE A 138 17.16 5.63 4.61
C ILE A 138 16.94 6.76 5.62
N THR A 139 16.59 6.43 6.86
CA THR A 139 16.35 7.43 7.91
C THR A 139 17.63 8.16 8.32
N LEU A 140 18.76 7.48 8.34
CA LEU A 140 20.06 8.03 8.71
C LEU A 140 20.79 8.76 7.55
N SER A 141 20.35 8.56 6.31
CA SER A 141 20.97 9.19 5.13
C SER A 141 20.56 10.65 4.89
N ASN A 142 19.75 11.23 5.78
CA ASN A 142 19.25 12.60 5.70
C ASN A 142 19.78 13.48 6.82
#